data_95df786f2928c83257b19da7d5c275c5
#
_entry.id   95df786f2928c83257b19da7d5c275c5
#
_cell.length_a   1.000
_cell.length_b   1.000
_cell.length_c   1.000
_cell.angle_alpha   90.00
_cell.angle_beta   90.00
_cell.angle_gamma   90.00
#
_symmetry.space_group_name_H-M   'P 1'
#
loop_
_entity.id
_entity.type
_entity.pdbx_description
1 polymer ?
#
loop_
_entity_poly.entity_id
_entity_poly.type
_entity_poly.pdbx_seq_one_letter_code
_entity_poly.pdbx_strand_id
1 'polypeptide(L)'
;MGAGRIYNCSNCGYEFTEMTGVGYMFPSEYNTCIENGRKGEYGEEIKKFLEEHPDGALNCEKISLVCEDCNELMTDYDFSMYLPKKNIRGVSSNSYYMPEELKAGFEKVADYEHKCEKCGGKMLRVDHRRKLNCPNCGERLGESVQKILWD
;
A
#
# COMPACT_ATOMS: atom_id res chain seq x y z
N MET A 1 12.14 7.18 4.39
CA MET A 1 12.61 5.90 4.94
C MET A 1 11.42 5.00 5.18
N GLY A 2 11.47 3.81 4.64
CA GLY A 2 10.51 2.77 4.91
C GLY A 2 10.82 2.04 6.21
N ALA A 3 9.87 1.27 6.71
CA ALA A 3 10.03 0.42 7.88
C ALA A 3 9.67 -1.03 7.52
N GLY A 4 10.33 -1.98 8.16
CA GLY A 4 10.04 -3.39 7.98
C GLY A 4 9.93 -4.11 9.31
N ARG A 5 9.20 -5.22 9.30
CA ARG A 5 9.05 -6.15 10.42
C ARG A 5 9.10 -7.58 9.91
N ILE A 6 9.57 -8.48 10.74
CA ILE A 6 9.54 -9.90 10.41
C ILE A 6 8.54 -10.59 11.32
N TYR A 7 7.59 -11.28 10.72
CA TYR A 7 6.65 -12.17 11.39
C TYR A 7 7.09 -13.61 11.13
N ASN A 8 7.03 -14.45 12.14
CA ASN A 8 7.36 -15.86 12.01
C ASN A 8 6.40 -16.74 12.79
N CYS A 9 6.23 -17.96 12.33
CA CYS A 9 5.43 -18.98 12.99
C CYS A 9 6.36 -20.03 13.61
N SER A 10 6.35 -20.12 14.94
CA SER A 10 7.13 -21.15 15.65
C SER A 10 6.62 -22.56 15.44
N ASN A 11 5.38 -22.72 15.00
CA ASN A 11 4.78 -24.04 14.77
C ASN A 11 5.13 -24.65 13.41
N CYS A 12 5.06 -23.85 12.31
CA CYS A 12 5.26 -24.37 10.96
C CYS A 12 6.43 -23.75 10.19
N GLY A 13 7.13 -22.77 10.77
CA GLY A 13 8.26 -22.10 10.13
C GLY A 13 7.88 -21.06 9.07
N TYR A 14 6.61 -20.72 8.91
CA TYR A 14 6.20 -19.62 8.03
C TYR A 14 6.89 -18.32 8.44
N GLU A 15 7.35 -17.57 7.45
CA GLU A 15 7.94 -16.25 7.65
C GLU A 15 7.38 -15.24 6.63
N PHE A 16 7.11 -14.05 7.09
CA PHE A 16 6.71 -12.92 6.25
C PHE A 16 7.48 -11.67 6.66
N THR A 17 8.12 -11.05 5.70
CA THR A 17 8.78 -9.75 5.89
C THR A 17 7.89 -8.65 5.36
N GLU A 18 7.42 -7.82 6.26
CA GLU A 18 6.66 -6.62 5.97
C GLU A 18 7.61 -5.48 5.60
N MET A 19 7.33 -4.78 4.50
CA MET A 19 8.04 -3.59 4.06
C MET A 19 7.04 -2.48 3.82
N THR A 20 6.98 -1.48 4.68
CA THR A 20 5.97 -0.42 4.64
C THR A 20 6.59 0.97 4.56
N GLY A 21 5.79 1.94 4.11
CA GLY A 21 6.19 3.32 3.96
C GLY A 21 6.78 3.63 2.58
N VAL A 22 7.67 4.61 2.54
CA VAL A 22 8.34 5.08 1.33
C VAL A 22 9.85 4.98 1.49
N GLY A 23 10.54 4.43 0.48
CA GLY A 23 11.99 4.36 0.46
C GLY A 23 12.63 5.56 -0.25
N TYR A 24 13.94 5.57 -0.32
CA TYR A 24 14.71 6.60 -1.00
C TYR A 24 14.40 6.71 -2.50
N MET A 25 14.10 5.59 -3.14
CA MET A 25 13.75 5.52 -4.55
C MET A 25 12.29 5.88 -4.85
N PHE A 26 11.55 6.38 -3.87
CA PHE A 26 10.12 6.68 -3.99
C PHE A 26 9.75 7.55 -5.20
N PRO A 27 10.51 8.60 -5.59
CA PRO A 27 10.16 9.38 -6.78
C PRO A 27 10.08 8.52 -8.04
N SER A 28 11.01 7.60 -8.23
CA SER A 28 11.02 6.66 -9.36
C SER A 28 9.91 5.63 -9.24
N GLU A 29 9.69 5.08 -8.04
CA GLU A 29 8.60 4.14 -7.77
C GLU A 29 7.22 4.77 -8.02
N TYR A 30 7.03 6.02 -7.59
CA TYR A 30 5.80 6.76 -7.81
C TYR A 30 5.49 6.91 -9.31
N ASN A 31 6.47 7.36 -10.09
CA ASN A 31 6.30 7.54 -11.52
C ASN A 31 5.97 6.21 -12.22
N THR A 32 6.66 5.13 -11.86
CA THR A 32 6.38 3.79 -12.36
C THR A 32 4.97 3.33 -11.97
N CYS A 33 4.56 3.58 -10.73
CA CYS A 33 3.22 3.26 -10.24
C CYS A 33 2.13 3.96 -11.05
N ILE A 34 2.26 5.26 -11.29
CA ILE A 34 1.30 6.03 -12.09
C ILE A 34 1.28 5.54 -13.55
N GLU A 35 2.44 5.28 -14.13
CA GLU A 35 2.53 4.77 -15.50
C GLU A 35 1.85 3.40 -15.66
N ASN A 36 2.11 2.49 -14.73
CA ASN A 36 1.47 1.16 -14.70
C ASN A 36 -0.05 1.27 -14.45
N GLY A 37 -0.47 2.19 -13.60
CA GLY A 37 -1.88 2.48 -13.39
C GLY A 37 -2.58 2.93 -14.67
N ARG A 38 -1.96 3.81 -15.44
CA ARG A 38 -2.47 4.25 -16.76
C ARG A 38 -2.54 3.12 -17.79
N LYS A 39 -1.62 2.18 -17.74
CA LYS A 39 -1.63 0.97 -18.58
C LYS A 39 -2.71 -0.04 -18.19
N GLY A 40 -3.32 0.12 -17.03
CA GLY A 40 -4.35 -0.79 -16.50
C GLY A 40 -3.81 -2.00 -15.75
N GLU A 41 -2.54 -2.00 -15.34
CA GLU A 41 -1.93 -3.11 -14.61
C GLU A 41 -2.53 -3.32 -13.21
N TYR A 42 -3.15 -2.29 -12.64
CA TYR A 42 -3.82 -2.32 -11.33
C TYR A 42 -5.36 -2.36 -11.46
N GLY A 43 -5.87 -2.65 -12.64
CA GLY A 43 -7.30 -2.75 -12.93
C GLY A 43 -7.92 -1.49 -13.53
N GLU A 44 -9.17 -1.64 -13.98
CA GLU A 44 -9.89 -0.60 -14.72
C GLU A 44 -10.25 0.61 -13.85
N GLU A 45 -10.47 0.41 -12.56
CA GLU A 45 -10.83 1.50 -11.65
C GLU A 45 -9.73 2.58 -11.58
N ILE A 46 -8.49 2.17 -11.34
CA ILE A 46 -7.34 3.07 -11.30
C ILE A 46 -7.07 3.68 -12.68
N LYS A 47 -7.10 2.87 -13.73
CA LYS A 47 -6.90 3.34 -15.11
C LYS A 47 -7.89 4.44 -15.45
N LYS A 48 -9.17 4.19 -15.25
CA LYS A 48 -10.24 5.15 -15.51
C LYS A 48 -10.09 6.43 -14.69
N PHE A 49 -9.76 6.30 -13.41
CA PHE A 49 -9.52 7.44 -12.55
C PHE A 49 -8.40 8.35 -13.10
N LEU A 50 -7.27 7.76 -13.48
CA LEU A 50 -6.13 8.53 -14.01
C LEU A 50 -6.41 9.13 -15.40
N GLU A 51 -7.24 8.48 -16.22
CA GLU A 51 -7.68 9.02 -17.52
C GLU A 51 -8.65 10.18 -17.37
N GLU A 52 -9.60 10.09 -16.45
CA GLU A 52 -10.62 11.12 -16.20
C GLU A 52 -10.06 12.32 -15.40
N HIS A 53 -9.00 12.10 -14.64
CA HIS A 53 -8.38 13.11 -13.76
C HIS A 53 -6.87 13.23 -14.02
N PRO A 54 -6.46 14.01 -15.06
CA PRO A 54 -5.03 14.21 -15.34
C PRO A 54 -4.24 14.83 -14.18
N ASP A 55 -4.91 15.57 -13.30
CA ASP A 55 -4.37 16.16 -12.08
C ASP A 55 -4.54 15.27 -10.83
N GLY A 56 -5.13 14.08 -11.00
CA GLY A 56 -5.31 13.10 -9.94
C GLY A 56 -4.00 12.46 -9.50
N ALA A 57 -3.97 12.02 -8.26
CA ALA A 57 -2.82 11.32 -7.66
C ALA A 57 -3.25 10.03 -6.98
N LEU A 58 -2.31 9.09 -6.90
CA LEU A 58 -2.45 7.86 -6.13
C LEU A 58 -1.54 7.91 -4.91
N ASN A 59 -1.97 7.31 -3.82
CA ASN A 59 -1.06 7.02 -2.73
C ASN A 59 -0.26 5.75 -3.05
N CYS A 60 1.01 5.93 -3.39
CA CYS A 60 1.94 4.83 -3.71
C CYS A 60 2.82 4.44 -2.51
N GLU A 61 2.36 4.71 -1.30
CA GLU A 61 2.97 4.19 -0.07
C GLU A 61 2.77 2.68 0.01
N LYS A 62 3.82 1.94 0.35
CA LYS A 62 3.70 0.51 0.62
C LYS A 62 3.01 0.27 1.96
N ILE A 63 2.01 -0.59 1.96
CA ILE A 63 1.24 -1.00 3.15
C ILE A 63 1.20 -2.51 3.27
N SER A 64 1.04 -3.01 4.47
CA SER A 64 0.80 -4.42 4.71
C SER A 64 -0.67 -4.72 4.81
N LEU A 65 -1.06 -5.82 4.20
CA LEU A 65 -2.42 -6.29 4.07
C LEU A 65 -2.55 -7.72 4.61
N VAL A 66 -3.69 -8.01 5.19
CA VAL A 66 -4.09 -9.35 5.65
C VAL A 66 -5.45 -9.72 5.09
N CYS A 67 -5.58 -10.93 4.57
CA CYS A 67 -6.86 -11.44 4.08
C CYS A 67 -7.82 -11.75 5.23
N GLU A 68 -9.04 -11.25 5.16
CA GLU A 68 -10.12 -11.56 6.12
C GLU A 68 -10.45 -13.05 6.18
N ASP A 69 -10.35 -13.74 5.05
CA ASP A 69 -10.85 -15.12 4.90
C ASP A 69 -9.76 -16.17 5.14
N CYS A 70 -8.54 -15.97 4.61
CA CYS A 70 -7.49 -16.99 4.69
C CYS A 70 -6.23 -16.58 5.46
N ASN A 71 -6.21 -15.39 6.05
CA ASN A 71 -5.07 -14.83 6.78
C ASN A 71 -3.80 -14.59 5.93
N GLU A 72 -3.87 -14.71 4.61
CA GLU A 72 -2.72 -14.43 3.74
C GLU A 72 -2.20 -13.01 3.96
N LEU A 73 -0.89 -12.86 4.01
CA LEU A 73 -0.21 -11.58 4.20
C LEU A 73 0.44 -11.14 2.90
N MET A 74 0.35 -9.87 2.58
CA MET A 74 1.03 -9.28 1.44
C MET A 74 1.39 -7.82 1.69
N THR A 75 2.35 -7.33 0.95
CA THR A 75 2.68 -5.90 0.86
C THR A 75 2.28 -5.40 -0.53
N ASP A 76 1.59 -4.29 -0.59
CA ASP A 76 1.18 -3.63 -1.83
C ASP A 76 1.15 -2.11 -1.63
N TYR A 77 0.99 -1.37 -2.71
CA TYR A 77 0.70 0.07 -2.62
C TYR A 77 -0.71 0.31 -2.09
N ASP A 78 -0.89 1.42 -1.37
CA ASP A 78 -2.20 1.81 -0.82
C ASP A 78 -3.24 2.05 -1.91
N PHE A 79 -2.85 2.69 -3.02
CA PHE A 79 -3.68 3.03 -4.18
C PHE A 79 -4.90 3.91 -3.89
N SER A 80 -5.02 4.51 -2.73
CA SER A 80 -6.09 5.51 -2.50
C SER A 80 -5.96 6.65 -3.52
N MET A 81 -7.10 7.10 -4.01
CA MET A 81 -7.21 8.08 -5.09
C MET A 81 -7.49 9.47 -4.53
N TYR A 82 -6.74 10.44 -5.00
CA TYR A 82 -6.75 11.82 -4.51
C TYR A 82 -6.93 12.82 -5.63
N LEU A 83 -7.65 13.90 -5.35
CA LEU A 83 -7.76 15.07 -6.22
C LEU A 83 -7.23 16.32 -5.51
N PRO A 84 -6.62 17.28 -6.24
CA PRO A 84 -6.14 18.52 -5.64
C PRO A 84 -7.29 19.31 -4.99
N LYS A 85 -7.04 19.90 -3.84
CA LYS A 85 -7.99 20.84 -3.21
C LYS A 85 -8.10 22.11 -4.06
N LYS A 86 -9.32 22.66 -4.24
CA LYS A 86 -9.62 23.78 -5.13
C LYS A 86 -8.88 25.09 -4.82
N ASN A 87 -8.38 25.27 -3.60
CA ASN A 87 -7.77 26.51 -3.12
C ASN A 87 -6.24 26.47 -3.03
N ILE A 88 -5.58 25.42 -3.53
CA ILE A 88 -4.12 25.35 -3.52
C ILE A 88 -3.61 25.99 -4.80
N ARG A 89 -3.16 27.25 -4.68
CA ARG A 89 -2.34 27.89 -5.71
C ARG A 89 -1.00 27.14 -5.80
N GLY A 90 -0.76 26.54 -6.96
CA GLY A 90 0.51 25.88 -7.23
C GLY A 90 0.58 24.49 -6.60
N VAL A 91 -0.37 23.60 -6.91
CA VAL A 91 -0.03 22.20 -7.06
C VAL A 91 0.99 22.21 -8.19
N SER A 92 2.23 22.35 -7.79
CA SER A 92 3.33 22.38 -8.74
C SER A 92 3.26 21.06 -9.53
N SER A 93 3.68 21.09 -10.75
CA SER A 93 3.93 19.92 -11.58
C SER A 93 5.05 19.08 -10.98
N ASN A 94 4.92 18.71 -9.70
CA ASN A 94 5.82 17.77 -9.08
C ASN A 94 5.68 16.44 -9.79
N SER A 95 6.78 15.84 -10.10
CA SER A 95 6.79 14.53 -10.74
C SER A 95 6.31 13.41 -9.82
N TYR A 96 6.15 13.67 -8.53
CA TYR A 96 5.68 12.71 -7.52
C TYR A 96 5.10 13.46 -6.30
N TYR A 97 4.29 12.74 -5.50
CA TYR A 97 3.71 13.25 -4.26
C TYR A 97 3.93 12.28 -3.11
N MET A 98 4.55 12.77 -2.05
CA MET A 98 4.70 12.03 -0.80
C MET A 98 3.33 11.87 -0.10
N PRO A 99 3.13 10.83 0.72
CA PRO A 99 1.87 10.63 1.45
C PRO A 99 1.43 11.83 2.28
N GLU A 100 2.37 12.55 2.89
CA GLU A 100 2.11 13.76 3.67
C GLU A 100 1.62 14.92 2.80
N GLU A 101 2.16 15.05 1.59
CA GLU A 101 1.73 16.06 0.62
C GLU A 101 0.31 15.78 0.12
N LEU A 102 -0.04 14.51 -0.08
CA LEU A 102 -1.40 14.11 -0.43
C LEU A 102 -2.39 14.46 0.69
N LYS A 103 -2.04 14.21 1.94
CA LYS A 103 -2.89 14.55 3.09
C LYS A 103 -3.07 16.05 3.27
N ALA A 104 -2.04 16.84 2.98
CA ALA A 104 -2.05 18.29 3.15
C ALA A 104 -2.73 19.02 1.99
N GLY A 105 -2.47 18.63 0.75
CA GLY A 105 -2.83 19.35 -0.47
C GLY A 105 -3.93 18.74 -1.33
N PHE A 106 -4.35 17.53 -1.01
CA PHE A 106 -5.32 16.76 -1.79
C PHE A 106 -6.47 16.28 -0.90
N GLU A 107 -7.55 15.92 -1.55
CA GLU A 107 -8.70 15.28 -0.92
C GLU A 107 -8.82 13.86 -1.43
N LYS A 108 -8.93 12.90 -0.50
CA LYS A 108 -9.16 11.50 -0.86
C LYS A 108 -10.58 11.34 -1.37
N VAL A 109 -10.73 10.84 -2.60
CA VAL A 109 -12.04 10.66 -3.25
C VAL A 109 -12.47 9.21 -3.32
N ALA A 110 -11.53 8.26 -3.22
CA ALA A 110 -11.84 6.83 -3.16
C ALA A 110 -10.72 6.03 -2.50
N ASP A 111 -11.10 4.94 -1.86
CA ASP A 111 -10.20 3.88 -1.42
C ASP A 111 -10.13 2.79 -2.49
N TYR A 112 -8.98 2.11 -2.58
CA TYR A 112 -8.82 0.95 -3.43
C TYR A 112 -9.11 -0.33 -2.64
N GLU A 113 -9.95 -1.19 -3.18
CA GLU A 113 -10.25 -2.49 -2.56
C GLU A 113 -9.26 -3.55 -3.05
N HIS A 114 -8.35 -3.94 -2.16
CA HIS A 114 -7.40 -5.01 -2.41
C HIS A 114 -8.07 -6.38 -2.24
N LYS A 115 -7.78 -7.28 -3.16
CA LYS A 115 -8.25 -8.67 -3.13
C LYS A 115 -7.11 -9.64 -2.94
N CYS A 116 -7.36 -10.68 -2.17
CA CYS A 116 -6.41 -11.75 -1.94
C CYS A 116 -6.19 -12.57 -3.22
N GLU A 117 -4.96 -12.67 -3.66
CA GLU A 117 -4.60 -13.47 -4.85
C GLU A 117 -4.82 -14.96 -4.63
N LYS A 118 -4.80 -15.42 -3.36
CA LYS A 118 -4.94 -16.83 -3.00
C LYS A 118 -6.39 -17.29 -2.96
N CYS A 119 -7.30 -16.53 -2.35
CA CYS A 119 -8.69 -16.94 -2.16
C CYS A 119 -9.74 -15.97 -2.72
N GLY A 120 -9.32 -14.80 -3.23
CA GLY A 120 -10.22 -13.76 -3.72
C GLY A 120 -10.93 -12.95 -2.65
N GLY A 121 -10.65 -13.21 -1.37
CA GLY A 121 -11.22 -12.50 -0.24
C GLY A 121 -10.73 -11.06 -0.13
N LYS A 122 -11.40 -10.28 0.68
CA LYS A 122 -11.03 -8.89 0.94
C LYS A 122 -9.75 -8.81 1.77
N MET A 123 -8.83 -7.97 1.33
CA MET A 123 -7.62 -7.64 2.08
C MET A 123 -7.84 -6.39 2.91
N LEU A 124 -7.43 -6.42 4.16
CA LEU A 124 -7.47 -5.30 5.09
C LEU A 124 -6.07 -4.84 5.45
N ARG A 125 -5.91 -3.55 5.67
CA ARG A 125 -4.65 -3.01 6.19
C ARG A 125 -4.34 -3.62 7.55
N VAL A 126 -3.11 -4.09 7.75
CA VAL A 126 -2.67 -4.67 9.01
C VAL A 126 -2.74 -3.64 10.14
N ASP A 127 -3.44 -3.99 11.21
CA ASP A 127 -3.44 -3.24 12.46
C ASP A 127 -2.42 -3.87 13.41
N HIS A 128 -1.28 -3.21 13.60
CA HIS A 128 -0.18 -3.69 14.43
C HIS A 128 -0.52 -3.86 15.91
N ARG A 129 -1.68 -3.37 16.35
CA ARG A 129 -2.20 -3.60 17.72
C ARG A 129 -2.86 -4.96 17.86
N ARG A 130 -3.17 -5.62 16.76
CA ARG A 130 -3.80 -6.94 16.71
C ARG A 130 -2.78 -8.03 16.43
N LYS A 131 -2.97 -9.18 17.05
CA LYS A 131 -2.20 -10.38 16.74
C LYS A 131 -2.63 -10.95 15.40
N LEU A 132 -1.63 -11.33 14.57
CA LEU A 132 -1.85 -11.99 13.30
C LEU A 132 -1.77 -13.50 13.46
N ASN A 133 -2.57 -14.23 12.69
CA ASN A 133 -2.54 -15.68 12.63
C ASN A 133 -1.75 -16.14 11.39
N CYS A 134 -1.07 -17.27 11.53
CA CYS A 134 -0.33 -17.89 10.43
C CYS A 134 -1.28 -18.34 9.32
N PRO A 135 -1.05 -17.93 8.06
CA PRO A 135 -1.90 -18.37 6.95
C PRO A 135 -1.78 -19.86 6.63
N ASN A 136 -0.69 -20.52 7.08
CA ASN A 136 -0.46 -21.95 6.81
C ASN A 136 -1.08 -22.85 7.86
N CYS A 137 -0.96 -22.52 9.16
CA CYS A 137 -1.40 -23.43 10.23
C CYS A 137 -2.40 -22.81 11.22
N GLY A 138 -2.67 -21.51 11.13
CA GLY A 138 -3.63 -20.81 11.99
C GLY A 138 -3.09 -20.39 13.36
N GLU A 139 -1.87 -20.82 13.73
CA GLU A 139 -1.24 -20.40 14.98
C GLU A 139 -0.88 -18.93 14.97
N ARG A 140 -0.75 -18.33 16.14
CA ARG A 140 -0.34 -16.92 16.24
C ARG A 140 1.07 -16.71 15.74
N LEU A 141 1.26 -15.67 14.91
CA LEU A 141 2.58 -15.25 14.47
C LEU A 141 3.32 -14.51 15.59
N GLY A 142 4.61 -14.86 15.73
CA GLY A 142 5.57 -14.07 16.49
C GLY A 142 6.04 -12.88 15.65
N GLU A 143 6.34 -11.77 16.32
CA GLU A 143 6.93 -10.58 15.72
C GLU A 143 8.38 -10.46 16.12
N SER A 144 9.26 -10.34 15.15
CA SER A 144 10.68 -10.00 15.42
C SER A 144 10.79 -8.51 15.69
N VAL A 145 11.47 -8.16 16.77
CA VAL A 145 11.70 -6.77 17.20
C VAL A 145 12.70 -6.03 16.29
N GLN A 146 13.27 -6.69 15.30
CA GLN A 146 14.18 -6.04 14.36
C GLN A 146 13.39 -5.13 13.42
N LYS A 147 13.46 -3.83 13.68
CA LYS A 147 13.06 -2.85 12.68
C LYS A 147 14.03 -2.90 11.52
N ILE A 148 13.55 -3.32 10.38
CA ILE A 148 14.29 -3.22 9.13
C ILE A 148 14.02 -1.83 8.57
N LEU A 149 15.08 -1.03 8.42
CA LEU A 149 15.02 0.21 7.65
C LEU A 149 15.42 -0.15 6.22
N TRP A 150 14.61 0.23 5.27
CA TRP A 150 14.88 0.00 3.85
C TRP A 150 14.75 1.32 3.06
N ASP A 151 15.52 1.42 1.99
CA ASP A 151 15.53 2.57 1.06
C ASP A 151 15.12 2.16 -0.36
#